data_8c3f8b385f248450072aadeb60c2d931
#
_entry.id   8c3f8b385f248450072aadeb60c2d931
#
_cell.length_a   1.000
_cell.length_b   1.000
_cell.length_c   1.000
_cell.angle_alpha   90.00
_cell.angle_beta   90.00
_cell.angle_gamma   90.00
#
_symmetry.space_group_name_H-M   'P 1'
#
loop_
_entity.id
_entity.type
_entity.pdbx_description
1 polymer ?
#
loop_
_entity_poly.entity_id
_entity_poly.type
_entity_poly.pdbx_seq_one_letter_code
_entity_poly.pdbx_strand_id
1 'polypeptide(L)'
;MPTQYTSPATIDAPGSRAIFVVGAGRSGTSTITRALQALGVELGDRLKAPTQKNPTGFFEDRDLLGIAKRVRSELGLRAESVALIDPQLWGSPALEVLTNEAEETIRRRFGRYPLWGFKYAQTLRMLPFWESVMARTGIKLAFVVAARNPLSVARSRNKLDPLRGLQEKTDLEWLVNVVPYFRRLAGYPFVVIEYDLLMEDPHAQLMRMAAALDIPLDAVNRRGIEEFAGEFLQPGMRHSRFSEADLDKHPRLNPLARDAYRWLRRLATDQISTDDEALWQDWLQLESRLAEKAPALRHVDYLEAEVRRNRGGAFSRLLTRLFSRR
;
A
#
# COMPACT_ATOMS: atom_id res chain seq x y z
N MET A 1 50.95 -4.96 0.42
CA MET A 1 50.23 -4.55 1.61
C MET A 1 48.74 -4.61 1.28
N PRO A 2 47.95 -5.48 1.92
CA PRO A 2 46.50 -5.53 1.63
C PRO A 2 45.82 -4.39 2.37
N THR A 3 45.07 -3.61 1.61
CA THR A 3 44.22 -2.53 2.09
C THR A 3 43.10 -3.12 2.95
N GLN A 4 43.12 -2.80 4.24
CA GLN A 4 42.02 -3.17 5.15
C GLN A 4 40.74 -2.41 4.72
N TYR A 5 39.77 -3.17 4.26
CA TYR A 5 38.40 -2.68 4.15
C TYR A 5 37.84 -2.49 5.58
N THR A 6 37.81 -1.26 6.04
CA THR A 6 37.04 -0.89 7.23
C THR A 6 35.58 -0.97 6.86
N SER A 7 34.88 -1.94 7.46
CA SER A 7 33.40 -2.00 7.47
C SER A 7 32.85 -0.63 7.92
N PRO A 8 31.89 -0.03 7.21
CA PRO A 8 31.26 1.20 7.71
C PRO A 8 30.54 0.88 9.01
N ALA A 9 30.86 1.64 10.05
CA ALA A 9 30.26 1.53 11.36
C ALA A 9 28.74 1.59 11.23
N THR A 10 28.08 0.54 11.70
CA THR A 10 26.63 0.45 11.87
C THR A 10 26.25 1.47 12.95
N ILE A 11 25.77 2.65 12.53
CA ILE A 11 25.11 3.57 13.46
C ILE A 11 23.66 3.14 13.52
N ASP A 12 23.37 2.17 14.38
CA ASP A 12 21.99 1.95 14.85
C ASP A 12 21.62 3.17 15.69
N ALA A 13 20.86 4.08 15.12
CA ALA A 13 20.28 5.18 15.89
C ALA A 13 19.30 4.57 16.89
N PRO A 14 19.56 4.63 18.22
CA PRO A 14 18.68 4.03 19.20
C PRO A 14 17.32 4.73 19.10
N GLY A 15 16.27 3.95 18.79
CA GLY A 15 14.90 4.43 18.68
C GLY A 15 14.42 4.78 17.28
N SER A 16 15.12 4.34 16.20
CA SER A 16 14.62 4.52 14.83
C SER A 16 13.21 3.94 14.63
N ARG A 17 12.37 4.70 13.92
CA ARG A 17 10.99 4.30 13.57
C ARG A 17 10.78 4.33 12.07
N ALA A 18 10.02 3.35 11.59
CA ALA A 18 9.57 3.29 10.20
C ALA A 18 8.05 3.45 10.13
N ILE A 19 7.58 4.35 9.28
CA ILE A 19 6.15 4.54 9.02
C ILE A 19 5.83 3.97 7.63
N PHE A 20 5.05 2.92 7.58
CA PHE A 20 4.63 2.33 6.32
C PHE A 20 3.26 2.86 5.90
N VAL A 21 3.18 3.42 4.69
CA VAL A 21 1.90 3.77 4.07
C VAL A 21 1.36 2.55 3.36
N VAL A 22 0.25 2.04 3.87
CA VAL A 22 -0.41 0.83 3.39
C VAL A 22 -1.80 1.14 2.85
N GLY A 23 -2.43 0.18 2.18
CA GLY A 23 -3.74 0.33 1.57
C GLY A 23 -3.76 -0.09 0.11
N ALA A 24 -4.94 -0.16 -0.48
CA ALA A 24 -5.08 -0.59 -1.87
C ALA A 24 -4.57 0.48 -2.86
N GLY A 25 -4.11 0.03 -4.02
CA GLY A 25 -3.77 0.94 -5.11
C GLY A 25 -4.95 1.84 -5.51
N ARG A 26 -4.68 3.11 -5.81
CA ARG A 26 -5.65 4.18 -6.12
C ARG A 26 -6.41 4.75 -4.91
N SER A 27 -6.03 4.37 -3.71
CA SER A 27 -6.59 4.95 -2.46
C SER A 27 -5.87 6.22 -1.99
N GLY A 28 -5.08 6.86 -2.84
CA GLY A 28 -4.37 8.10 -2.48
C GLY A 28 -3.05 7.86 -1.74
N THR A 29 -2.51 6.64 -1.75
CA THR A 29 -1.26 6.30 -1.03
C THR A 29 -0.09 7.23 -1.37
N SER A 30 0.07 7.68 -2.63
CA SER A 30 1.14 8.61 -3.02
C SER A 30 0.95 9.99 -2.38
N THR A 31 -0.26 10.53 -2.38
CA THR A 31 -0.61 11.81 -1.75
C THR A 31 -0.35 11.76 -0.24
N ILE A 32 -0.79 10.69 0.41
CA ILE A 32 -0.58 10.46 1.85
C ILE A 32 0.90 10.29 2.18
N THR A 33 1.69 9.65 1.31
CA THR A 33 3.15 9.54 1.51
C THR A 33 3.83 10.90 1.38
N ARG A 34 3.38 11.76 0.46
CA ARG A 34 3.87 13.14 0.36
C ARG A 34 3.49 13.97 1.60
N ALA A 35 2.30 13.71 2.19
CA ALA A 35 1.91 14.31 3.46
C ALA A 35 2.84 13.90 4.61
N LEU A 36 3.24 12.62 4.71
CA LEU A 36 4.25 12.18 5.67
C LEU A 36 5.60 12.87 5.46
N GLN A 37 6.03 13.05 4.22
CA GLN A 37 7.26 13.79 3.92
C GLN A 37 7.15 15.26 4.38
N ALA A 38 5.99 15.88 4.27
CA ALA A 38 5.72 17.22 4.79
C ALA A 38 5.84 17.29 6.34
N LEU A 39 5.61 16.17 7.01
CA LEU A 39 5.81 16.01 8.46
C LEU A 39 7.25 15.62 8.84
N GLY A 40 8.21 15.71 7.92
CA GLY A 40 9.61 15.40 8.18
C GLY A 40 9.99 13.93 8.15
N VAL A 41 9.12 13.05 7.66
CA VAL A 41 9.45 11.64 7.49
C VAL A 41 10.34 11.46 6.26
N GLU A 42 11.52 10.87 6.45
CA GLU A 42 12.48 10.64 5.36
C GLU A 42 12.02 9.47 4.46
N LEU A 43 12.01 9.66 3.15
CA LEU A 43 11.57 8.64 2.19
C LEU A 43 12.73 7.98 1.43
N GLY A 44 13.97 8.38 1.74
CA GLY A 44 15.17 7.93 1.03
C GLY A 44 15.48 8.77 -0.21
N ASP A 45 16.67 8.55 -0.74
CA ASP A 45 17.30 9.31 -1.83
C ASP A 45 17.11 8.67 -3.22
N ARG A 46 16.51 7.48 -3.30
CA ARG A 46 16.34 6.73 -4.54
C ARG A 46 14.86 6.48 -4.88
N LEU A 47 14.10 7.55 -4.92
CA LEU A 47 12.67 7.45 -5.23
C LEU A 47 12.42 7.11 -6.71
N LYS A 48 11.34 6.37 -6.94
CA LYS A 48 10.84 6.08 -8.28
C LYS A 48 10.40 7.37 -8.98
N ALA A 49 10.94 7.61 -10.17
CA ALA A 49 10.63 8.79 -10.95
C ALA A 49 9.14 8.91 -11.30
N PRO A 50 8.60 10.13 -11.39
CA PRO A 50 7.26 10.38 -11.92
C PRO A 50 7.09 9.79 -13.32
N THR A 51 5.84 9.53 -13.70
CA THR A 51 5.48 9.07 -15.05
C THR A 51 4.26 9.84 -15.55
N GLN A 52 3.92 9.74 -16.83
CA GLN A 52 2.69 10.32 -17.36
C GLN A 52 1.43 9.83 -16.63
N LYS A 53 1.45 8.60 -16.09
CA LYS A 53 0.33 8.02 -15.29
C LYS A 53 0.27 8.54 -13.85
N ASN A 54 1.35 9.11 -13.35
CA ASN A 54 1.45 9.74 -12.03
C ASN A 54 2.50 10.86 -12.07
N PRO A 55 2.15 12.05 -12.56
CA PRO A 55 3.08 13.16 -12.74
C PRO A 55 3.56 13.77 -11.41
N THR A 56 2.79 13.62 -10.34
CA THR A 56 3.15 14.11 -8.99
C THR A 56 4.16 13.22 -8.27
N GLY A 57 4.49 12.02 -8.83
CA GLY A 57 5.45 11.08 -8.24
C GLY A 57 4.80 9.92 -7.50
N PHE A 58 5.60 8.88 -7.30
CA PHE A 58 5.14 7.65 -6.61
C PHE A 58 5.53 7.63 -5.14
N PHE A 59 6.59 8.33 -4.77
CA PHE A 59 7.16 8.32 -3.41
C PHE A 59 7.47 6.89 -2.93
N GLU A 60 8.00 6.06 -3.82
CA GLU A 60 8.40 4.67 -3.58
C GLU A 60 9.91 4.58 -3.69
N ASP A 61 10.60 4.15 -2.62
CA ASP A 61 12.02 3.83 -2.69
C ASP A 61 12.23 2.65 -3.64
N ARG A 62 13.18 2.80 -4.57
CA ARG A 62 13.39 1.85 -5.69
C ARG A 62 13.93 0.51 -5.21
N ASP A 63 14.77 0.49 -4.20
CA ASP A 63 15.39 -0.74 -3.72
C ASP A 63 14.38 -1.56 -2.92
N LEU A 64 13.71 -0.94 -1.95
CA LEU A 64 12.64 -1.62 -1.20
C LEU A 64 11.47 -2.04 -2.09
N LEU A 65 11.13 -1.22 -3.09
CA LEU A 65 10.12 -1.59 -4.09
C LEU A 65 10.57 -2.80 -4.93
N GLY A 66 11.85 -2.87 -5.27
CA GLY A 66 12.44 -4.01 -5.99
C GLY A 66 12.29 -5.31 -5.19
N ILE A 67 12.65 -5.26 -3.92
CA ILE A 67 12.50 -6.39 -2.98
C ILE A 67 11.01 -6.78 -2.85
N ALA A 68 10.12 -5.82 -2.58
CA ALA A 68 8.69 -6.07 -2.46
C ALA A 68 8.08 -6.75 -3.69
N LYS A 69 8.53 -6.39 -4.89
CA LYS A 69 8.08 -7.04 -6.14
C LYS A 69 8.56 -8.47 -6.27
N ARG A 70 9.79 -8.76 -5.82
CA ARG A 70 10.30 -10.14 -5.80
C ARG A 70 9.59 -10.98 -4.75
N VAL A 71 9.37 -10.46 -3.55
CA VAL A 71 8.53 -11.12 -2.53
C VAL A 71 7.16 -11.47 -3.11
N ARG A 72 6.49 -10.53 -3.77
CA ARG A 72 5.22 -10.80 -4.42
C ARG A 72 5.33 -11.93 -5.46
N SER A 73 6.39 -11.95 -6.25
CA SER A 73 6.63 -12.98 -7.27
C SER A 73 6.85 -14.36 -6.64
N GLU A 74 7.64 -14.43 -5.57
CA GLU A 74 7.88 -15.67 -4.79
C GLU A 74 6.59 -16.22 -4.16
N LEU A 75 5.66 -15.35 -3.80
CA LEU A 75 4.32 -15.71 -3.35
C LEU A 75 3.37 -16.13 -4.50
N GLY A 76 3.89 -16.26 -5.73
CA GLY A 76 3.11 -16.64 -6.90
C GLY A 76 2.11 -15.60 -7.39
N LEU A 77 2.27 -14.32 -6.97
CA LEU A 77 1.32 -13.27 -7.25
C LEU A 77 1.77 -12.31 -8.35
N ARG A 78 0.85 -11.87 -9.16
CA ARG A 78 0.98 -10.71 -10.05
C ARG A 78 0.46 -9.45 -9.35
N ALA A 79 0.68 -8.28 -9.96
CA ALA A 79 0.23 -7.00 -9.42
C ALA A 79 -1.30 -6.88 -9.30
N GLU A 80 -2.03 -7.63 -10.12
CA GLU A 80 -3.49 -7.67 -10.19
C GLU A 80 -4.10 -8.94 -9.60
N SER A 81 -3.29 -9.85 -9.05
CA SER A 81 -3.76 -11.10 -8.47
C SER A 81 -4.71 -10.87 -7.30
N VAL A 82 -5.78 -11.67 -7.29
CA VAL A 82 -6.80 -11.64 -6.23
C VAL A 82 -6.82 -12.91 -5.38
N ALA A 83 -6.00 -13.93 -5.68
CA ALA A 83 -5.87 -15.11 -4.85
C ALA A 83 -5.34 -14.74 -3.46
N LEU A 84 -5.85 -15.36 -2.40
CA LEU A 84 -5.27 -15.22 -1.06
C LEU A 84 -3.92 -15.93 -0.99
N ILE A 85 -3.01 -15.41 -0.20
CA ILE A 85 -1.68 -15.99 0.00
C ILE A 85 -1.81 -17.23 0.88
N ASP A 86 -1.20 -18.32 0.45
CA ASP A 86 -1.07 -19.51 1.29
C ASP A 86 -0.12 -19.22 2.46
N PRO A 87 -0.58 -19.36 3.72
CA PRO A 87 0.25 -19.09 4.88
C PRO A 87 1.55 -19.90 4.94
N GLN A 88 1.61 -21.07 4.33
CA GLN A 88 2.81 -21.92 4.30
C GLN A 88 3.96 -21.27 3.50
N LEU A 89 3.65 -20.40 2.55
CA LEU A 89 4.67 -19.72 1.73
C LEU A 89 5.52 -18.74 2.53
N TRP A 90 5.05 -18.25 3.68
CA TRP A 90 5.80 -17.28 4.49
C TRP A 90 7.09 -17.84 5.07
N GLY A 91 7.21 -19.16 5.23
CA GLY A 91 8.42 -19.86 5.69
C GLY A 91 9.34 -20.34 4.58
N SER A 92 9.15 -19.92 3.33
CA SER A 92 9.94 -20.43 2.20
C SER A 92 11.39 -19.95 2.24
N PRO A 93 12.39 -20.78 1.84
CA PRO A 93 13.79 -20.37 1.79
C PRO A 93 14.05 -19.16 0.88
N ALA A 94 13.27 -19.00 -0.19
CA ALA A 94 13.39 -17.85 -1.09
C ALA A 94 12.99 -16.54 -0.39
N LEU A 95 11.99 -16.55 0.48
CA LEU A 95 11.62 -15.38 1.27
C LEU A 95 12.66 -15.07 2.35
N GLU A 96 13.35 -16.09 2.89
CA GLU A 96 14.44 -15.88 3.84
C GLU A 96 15.60 -15.11 3.21
N VAL A 97 15.98 -15.45 1.97
CA VAL A 97 17.00 -14.70 1.20
C VAL A 97 16.59 -13.25 1.02
N LEU A 98 15.32 -13.01 0.66
CA LEU A 98 14.80 -11.65 0.48
C LEU A 98 14.68 -10.88 1.81
N THR A 99 14.43 -11.57 2.91
CA THR A 99 14.43 -10.99 4.26
C THR A 99 15.82 -10.46 4.62
N ASN A 100 16.87 -11.25 4.39
CA ASN A 100 18.26 -10.85 4.64
C ASN A 100 18.66 -9.64 3.78
N GLU A 101 18.29 -9.63 2.50
CA GLU A 101 18.56 -8.51 1.60
C GLU A 101 17.80 -7.23 2.02
N ALA A 102 16.56 -7.37 2.45
CA ALA A 102 15.78 -6.25 2.94
C ALA A 102 16.36 -5.67 4.22
N GLU A 103 16.74 -6.52 5.17
CA GLU A 103 17.43 -6.13 6.40
C GLU A 103 18.70 -5.34 6.11
N GLU A 104 19.61 -5.89 5.28
CA GLU A 104 20.85 -5.22 4.90
C GLU A 104 20.59 -3.86 4.22
N THR A 105 19.62 -3.82 3.29
CA THR A 105 19.25 -2.60 2.59
C THR A 105 18.73 -1.54 3.55
N ILE A 106 17.87 -1.91 4.50
CA ILE A 106 17.32 -1.00 5.50
C ILE A 106 18.44 -0.49 6.41
N ARG A 107 19.28 -1.36 6.97
CA ARG A 107 20.40 -0.95 7.84
C ARG A 107 21.32 0.03 7.13
N ARG A 108 21.75 -0.30 5.91
CA ARG A 108 22.69 0.53 5.14
C ARG A 108 22.12 1.88 4.72
N ARG A 109 20.84 1.95 4.32
CA ARG A 109 20.27 3.15 3.72
C ARG A 109 19.40 3.97 4.65
N PHE A 110 18.71 3.31 5.56
CA PHE A 110 17.73 3.96 6.44
C PHE A 110 18.15 3.98 7.91
N GLY A 111 19.13 3.19 8.34
CA GLY A 111 19.58 3.11 9.73
C GLY A 111 20.07 4.44 10.33
N ARG A 112 20.49 5.42 9.50
CA ARG A 112 20.89 6.76 9.92
C ARG A 112 19.71 7.70 10.22
N TYR A 113 18.49 7.37 9.80
CA TYR A 113 17.32 8.22 9.98
C TYR A 113 16.55 7.81 11.23
N PRO A 114 16.28 8.76 12.15
CA PRO A 114 15.46 8.46 13.32
C PRO A 114 14.00 8.19 12.96
N LEU A 115 13.53 8.77 11.84
CA LEU A 115 12.17 8.60 11.34
C LEU A 115 12.18 8.53 9.81
N TRP A 116 11.72 7.41 9.27
CA TRP A 116 11.66 7.21 7.83
C TRP A 116 10.37 6.49 7.42
N GLY A 117 10.05 6.52 6.13
CA GLY A 117 8.83 5.92 5.62
C GLY A 117 9.03 5.13 4.34
N PHE A 118 8.15 4.16 4.14
CA PHE A 118 8.09 3.36 2.93
C PHE A 118 6.65 3.20 2.46
N LYS A 119 6.46 3.23 1.15
CA LYS A 119 5.15 3.03 0.53
C LYS A 119 5.23 2.08 -0.64
N TYR A 120 4.41 1.06 -0.59
CA TYR A 120 4.01 0.25 -1.71
C TYR A 120 2.57 -0.23 -1.50
N ALA A 121 1.73 -0.14 -2.53
CA ALA A 121 0.28 -0.39 -2.39
C ALA A 121 -0.09 -1.81 -1.95
N GLN A 122 0.83 -2.77 -2.01
CA GLN A 122 0.62 -4.15 -1.58
C GLN A 122 1.36 -4.48 -0.27
N THR A 123 1.94 -3.50 0.42
CA THR A 123 2.71 -3.72 1.65
C THR A 123 1.88 -4.39 2.74
N LEU A 124 0.63 -3.99 2.93
CA LEU A 124 -0.26 -4.61 3.91
C LEU A 124 -0.51 -6.09 3.60
N ARG A 125 -0.70 -6.44 2.32
CA ARG A 125 -0.86 -7.81 1.88
C ARG A 125 0.38 -8.68 2.14
N MET A 126 1.56 -8.05 2.22
CA MET A 126 2.84 -8.71 2.49
C MET A 126 3.37 -8.37 3.90
N LEU A 127 2.49 -7.98 4.81
CA LEU A 127 2.86 -7.55 6.16
C LEU A 127 3.69 -8.60 6.91
N PRO A 128 3.39 -9.93 6.88
CA PRO A 128 4.22 -10.93 7.56
C PRO A 128 5.69 -10.91 7.15
N PHE A 129 6.00 -10.69 5.87
CA PHE A 129 7.37 -10.51 5.41
C PHE A 129 8.03 -9.28 6.04
N TRP A 130 7.36 -8.12 5.98
CA TRP A 130 7.91 -6.89 6.53
C TRP A 130 8.07 -6.94 8.05
N GLU A 131 7.15 -7.58 8.77
CA GLU A 131 7.28 -7.81 10.22
C GLU A 131 8.55 -8.63 10.53
N SER A 132 8.82 -9.69 9.77
CA SER A 132 10.04 -10.48 9.91
C SER A 132 11.30 -9.65 9.70
N VAL A 133 11.34 -8.84 8.64
CA VAL A 133 12.45 -7.92 8.35
C VAL A 133 12.65 -6.93 9.51
N MET A 134 11.59 -6.26 9.94
CA MET A 134 11.68 -5.21 10.93
C MET A 134 12.04 -5.74 12.33
N ALA A 135 11.57 -6.94 12.68
CA ALA A 135 11.98 -7.61 13.91
C ALA A 135 13.50 -7.83 14.00
N ARG A 136 14.16 -8.11 12.87
CA ARG A 136 15.62 -8.29 12.80
C ARG A 136 16.37 -6.96 12.88
N THR A 137 15.81 -5.89 12.37
CA THR A 137 16.44 -4.55 12.42
C THR A 137 16.30 -3.88 13.78
N GLY A 138 15.36 -4.30 14.62
CA GLY A 138 15.01 -3.62 15.87
C GLY A 138 14.29 -2.28 15.66
N ILE A 139 13.94 -1.90 14.43
CA ILE A 139 13.25 -0.66 14.10
C ILE A 139 11.76 -0.81 14.41
N LYS A 140 11.19 0.16 15.13
CA LYS A 140 9.76 0.15 15.48
C LYS A 140 8.91 0.51 14.27
N LEU A 141 7.86 -0.29 14.01
CA LEU A 141 6.89 -0.03 12.95
C LEU A 141 5.73 0.82 13.45
N ALA A 142 5.25 1.69 12.55
CA ALA A 142 3.95 2.36 12.63
C ALA A 142 3.34 2.42 11.23
N PHE A 143 2.02 2.70 11.15
CA PHE A 143 1.34 2.63 9.87
C PHE A 143 0.42 3.82 9.61
N VAL A 144 0.34 4.23 8.33
CA VAL A 144 -0.75 5.05 7.82
C VAL A 144 -1.54 4.21 6.83
N VAL A 145 -2.79 3.97 7.15
CA VAL A 145 -3.72 3.22 6.29
C VAL A 145 -4.45 4.18 5.37
N ALA A 146 -4.15 4.12 4.09
CA ALA A 146 -4.83 4.91 3.08
C ALA A 146 -6.19 4.30 2.76
N ALA A 147 -7.26 4.98 3.11
CA ALA A 147 -8.63 4.63 2.78
C ALA A 147 -9.18 5.54 1.67
N ARG A 148 -10.05 4.99 0.84
CA ARG A 148 -10.81 5.74 -0.16
C ARG A 148 -12.07 4.98 -0.51
N ASN A 149 -13.14 5.73 -0.80
CA ASN A 149 -14.41 5.17 -1.26
C ASN A 149 -14.19 4.18 -2.44
N PRO A 150 -14.65 2.92 -2.36
CA PRO A 150 -14.41 1.89 -3.38
C PRO A 150 -14.88 2.29 -4.78
N LEU A 151 -15.97 3.05 -4.90
CA LEU A 151 -16.46 3.57 -6.17
C LEU A 151 -15.48 4.57 -6.79
N SER A 152 -14.88 5.42 -5.95
CA SER A 152 -13.82 6.36 -6.38
C SER A 152 -12.55 5.62 -6.81
N VAL A 153 -12.19 4.53 -6.13
CA VAL A 153 -11.05 3.67 -6.49
C VAL A 153 -11.27 3.04 -7.86
N ALA A 154 -12.44 2.42 -8.09
CA ALA A 154 -12.80 1.81 -9.37
C ALA A 154 -12.79 2.84 -10.51
N ARG A 155 -13.42 4.00 -10.31
CA ARG A 155 -13.43 5.09 -11.30
C ARG A 155 -12.02 5.60 -11.62
N SER A 156 -11.16 5.76 -10.61
CA SER A 156 -9.76 6.16 -10.80
C SER A 156 -8.95 5.11 -11.56
N ARG A 157 -9.22 3.83 -11.32
CA ARG A 157 -8.54 2.74 -12.01
C ARG A 157 -9.01 2.58 -13.44
N ASN A 158 -10.30 2.74 -13.68
CA ASN A 158 -10.92 2.65 -15.01
C ASN A 158 -10.30 3.64 -16.01
N LYS A 159 -9.93 4.84 -15.57
CA LYS A 159 -9.21 5.83 -16.39
C LYS A 159 -7.86 5.34 -16.91
N LEU A 160 -7.19 4.43 -16.21
CA LEU A 160 -5.86 3.91 -16.55
C LEU A 160 -5.91 2.56 -17.27
N ASP A 161 -6.87 1.74 -16.88
CA ASP A 161 -7.08 0.38 -17.40
C ASP A 161 -8.56 0.04 -17.25
N PRO A 162 -9.37 0.15 -18.32
CA PRO A 162 -10.81 -0.06 -18.28
C PRO A 162 -11.21 -1.47 -17.82
N LEU A 163 -10.45 -2.51 -18.19
CA LEU A 163 -10.76 -3.88 -17.79
C LEU A 163 -10.49 -4.12 -16.31
N ARG A 164 -9.36 -3.65 -15.82
CA ARG A 164 -8.99 -3.74 -14.42
C ARG A 164 -9.78 -2.77 -13.54
N GLY A 165 -10.35 -1.73 -14.15
CA GLY A 165 -11.19 -0.71 -13.49
C GLY A 165 -12.67 -1.09 -13.39
N LEU A 166 -13.09 -2.27 -13.83
CA LEU A 166 -14.41 -2.80 -13.52
C LEU A 166 -14.61 -2.85 -11.99
N GLN A 167 -15.81 -2.48 -11.51
CA GLN A 167 -16.06 -2.38 -10.08
C GLN A 167 -15.73 -3.67 -9.35
N GLU A 168 -16.21 -4.81 -9.86
CA GLU A 168 -16.01 -6.12 -9.25
C GLU A 168 -14.53 -6.50 -9.16
N LYS A 169 -13.75 -6.26 -10.22
CA LYS A 169 -12.31 -6.54 -10.21
C LYS A 169 -11.57 -5.63 -9.24
N THR A 170 -11.93 -4.34 -9.24
CA THR A 170 -11.34 -3.37 -8.33
C THR A 170 -11.62 -3.72 -6.87
N ASP A 171 -12.85 -4.13 -6.56
CA ASP A 171 -13.25 -4.53 -5.21
C ASP A 171 -12.49 -5.78 -4.74
N LEU A 172 -12.34 -6.79 -5.60
CA LEU A 172 -11.54 -7.96 -5.26
C LEU A 172 -10.08 -7.62 -5.00
N GLU A 173 -9.45 -6.80 -5.85
CA GLU A 173 -8.09 -6.34 -5.62
C GLU A 173 -7.98 -5.48 -4.35
N TRP A 174 -8.97 -4.65 -4.05
CA TRP A 174 -9.00 -3.86 -2.83
C TRP A 174 -9.10 -4.76 -1.60
N LEU A 175 -10.04 -5.71 -1.60
CA LEU A 175 -10.27 -6.65 -0.51
C LEU A 175 -9.01 -7.45 -0.15
N VAL A 176 -8.37 -8.09 -1.13
CA VAL A 176 -7.20 -8.94 -0.86
C VAL A 176 -5.95 -8.16 -0.46
N ASN A 177 -5.91 -6.85 -0.76
CA ASN A 177 -4.80 -5.98 -0.34
C ASN A 177 -5.01 -5.37 1.06
N VAL A 178 -6.24 -5.33 1.58
CA VAL A 178 -6.55 -4.65 2.84
C VAL A 178 -7.01 -5.63 3.91
N VAL A 179 -8.01 -6.47 3.62
CA VAL A 179 -8.73 -7.23 4.65
C VAL A 179 -7.86 -8.27 5.36
N PRO A 180 -7.09 -9.15 4.68
CA PRO A 180 -6.48 -10.34 5.32
C PRO A 180 -5.47 -10.04 6.43
N TYR A 181 -4.88 -8.84 6.44
CA TYR A 181 -3.79 -8.52 7.36
C TYR A 181 -4.03 -7.24 8.17
N PHE A 182 -5.19 -6.60 8.01
CA PHE A 182 -5.49 -5.35 8.71
C PHE A 182 -5.52 -5.53 10.24
N ARG A 183 -6.08 -6.64 10.74
CA ARG A 183 -6.11 -6.90 12.18
C ARG A 183 -4.74 -7.00 12.84
N ARG A 184 -3.69 -7.33 12.09
CA ARG A 184 -2.32 -7.33 12.63
C ARG A 184 -1.86 -5.93 13.03
N LEU A 185 -2.48 -4.88 12.47
CA LEU A 185 -2.17 -3.50 12.82
C LEU A 185 -2.57 -3.15 14.26
N ALA A 186 -3.47 -3.91 14.91
CA ALA A 186 -3.82 -3.72 16.32
C ALA A 186 -2.59 -3.80 17.26
N GLY A 187 -1.51 -4.46 16.84
CA GLY A 187 -0.24 -4.53 17.59
C GLY A 187 0.70 -3.35 17.38
N TYR A 188 0.31 -2.33 16.60
CA TYR A 188 1.17 -1.22 16.19
C TYR A 188 0.46 0.13 16.31
N PRO A 189 1.19 1.24 16.50
CA PRO A 189 0.63 2.57 16.27
C PRO A 189 0.19 2.69 14.81
N PHE A 190 -1.06 3.05 14.57
CA PHE A 190 -1.54 3.34 13.22
C PHE A 190 -2.63 4.39 13.19
N VAL A 191 -2.81 5.00 12.03
CA VAL A 191 -3.87 5.96 11.75
C VAL A 191 -4.47 5.66 10.37
N VAL A 192 -5.79 5.78 10.27
CA VAL A 192 -6.48 5.70 8.97
C VAL A 192 -6.66 7.12 8.43
N ILE A 193 -6.18 7.37 7.21
CA ILE A 193 -6.36 8.63 6.48
C ILE A 193 -7.23 8.34 5.25
N GLU A 194 -8.40 8.93 5.25
CA GLU A 194 -9.31 8.85 4.11
C GLU A 194 -8.97 9.97 3.11
N TYR A 195 -8.83 9.58 1.83
CA TYR A 195 -8.34 10.48 0.79
C TYR A 195 -9.19 11.73 0.58
N ASP A 196 -10.52 11.59 0.63
CA ASP A 196 -11.40 12.73 0.39
C ASP A 196 -11.40 13.71 1.57
N LEU A 197 -11.23 13.22 2.82
CA LEU A 197 -11.03 14.07 4.00
C LEU A 197 -9.68 14.80 3.95
N LEU A 198 -8.62 14.13 3.50
CA LEU A 198 -7.32 14.78 3.30
C LEU A 198 -7.38 15.91 2.26
N MET A 199 -8.17 15.72 1.20
CA MET A 199 -8.39 16.75 0.17
C MET A 199 -9.30 17.88 0.63
N GLU A 200 -10.16 17.67 1.63
CA GLU A 200 -11.07 18.68 2.19
C GLU A 200 -10.38 19.55 3.24
N ASP A 201 -9.66 18.92 4.15
CA ASP A 201 -8.93 19.61 5.21
C ASP A 201 -7.54 18.96 5.44
N PRO A 202 -6.56 19.32 4.61
CA PRO A 202 -5.22 18.76 4.71
C PRO A 202 -4.55 19.09 6.04
N HIS A 203 -4.76 20.28 6.61
CA HIS A 203 -4.17 20.68 7.87
C HIS A 203 -4.65 19.79 9.02
N ALA A 204 -5.95 19.64 9.18
CA ALA A 204 -6.52 18.75 10.21
C ALA A 204 -6.02 17.32 10.06
N GLN A 205 -5.95 16.78 8.82
CA GLN A 205 -5.50 15.41 8.59
C GLN A 205 -4.00 15.22 8.85
N LEU A 206 -3.13 16.19 8.52
CA LEU A 206 -1.71 16.13 8.85
C LEU A 206 -1.47 16.24 10.36
N MET A 207 -2.18 17.15 11.03
CA MET A 207 -2.12 17.26 12.49
C MET A 207 -2.56 15.97 13.18
N ARG A 208 -3.65 15.36 12.70
CA ARG A 208 -4.16 14.08 13.19
C ARG A 208 -3.14 12.95 12.97
N MET A 209 -2.49 12.92 11.81
CA MET A 209 -1.45 11.95 11.48
C MET A 209 -0.23 12.12 12.40
N ALA A 210 0.22 13.36 12.62
CA ALA A 210 1.33 13.65 13.50
C ALA A 210 1.05 13.25 14.95
N ALA A 211 -0.15 13.55 15.46
CA ALA A 211 -0.55 13.19 16.81
C ALA A 211 -0.65 11.66 17.00
N ALA A 212 -1.31 10.95 16.09
CA ALA A 212 -1.49 9.50 16.19
C ALA A 212 -0.17 8.72 16.06
N LEU A 213 0.83 9.28 15.39
CA LEU A 213 2.12 8.64 15.15
C LEU A 213 3.24 9.26 16.00
N ASP A 214 2.91 10.12 16.95
CA ASP A 214 3.89 10.81 17.80
C ASP A 214 5.04 11.44 16.98
N ILE A 215 4.69 12.20 15.93
CA ILE A 215 5.64 12.95 15.11
C ILE A 215 5.72 14.35 15.68
N PRO A 216 6.93 14.84 16.10
CA PRO A 216 7.10 16.18 16.59
C PRO A 216 6.76 17.23 15.53
N LEU A 217 6.05 18.29 15.91
CA LEU A 217 5.71 19.40 15.03
C LEU A 217 6.58 20.62 15.34
N ASP A 218 7.76 20.63 14.77
CA ASP A 218 8.67 21.79 14.80
C ASP A 218 8.31 22.83 13.73
N ALA A 219 9.10 23.89 13.63
CA ALA A 219 8.87 24.95 12.66
C ALA A 219 9.05 24.49 11.20
N VAL A 220 9.91 23.48 10.96
CA VAL A 220 10.14 22.91 9.62
C VAL A 220 8.92 22.10 9.18
N ASN A 221 8.42 21.25 10.06
CA ASN A 221 7.24 20.43 9.79
C ASN A 221 5.99 21.29 9.58
N ARG A 222 5.82 22.36 10.36
CA ARG A 222 4.70 23.31 10.16
C ARG A 222 4.76 23.98 8.78
N ARG A 223 5.94 24.40 8.34
CA ARG A 223 6.12 24.95 6.98
C ARG A 223 5.80 23.88 5.91
N GLY A 224 6.28 22.65 6.11
CA GLY A 224 5.98 21.54 5.22
C GLY A 224 4.47 21.26 5.08
N ILE A 225 3.69 21.40 6.16
CA ILE A 225 2.22 21.29 6.14
C ILE A 225 1.62 22.40 5.25
N GLU A 226 2.05 23.66 5.39
CA GLU A 226 1.56 24.77 4.57
C GLU A 226 1.87 24.58 3.08
N GLU A 227 3.11 24.17 2.77
CA GLU A 227 3.52 23.87 1.39
C GLU A 227 2.71 22.69 0.80
N PHE A 228 2.48 21.66 1.59
CA PHE A 228 1.66 20.52 1.15
C PHE A 228 0.21 20.94 0.85
N ALA A 229 -0.40 21.71 1.76
CA ALA A 229 -1.78 22.14 1.64
C ALA A 229 -1.99 23.18 0.52
N GLY A 230 -1.05 24.15 0.40
CA GLY A 230 -1.19 25.27 -0.53
C GLY A 230 -0.64 25.03 -1.93
N GLU A 231 0.44 24.26 -2.05
CA GLU A 231 1.15 24.10 -3.33
C GLU A 231 1.01 22.71 -3.95
N PHE A 232 1.11 21.64 -3.13
CA PHE A 232 1.08 20.29 -3.65
C PHE A 232 -0.35 19.81 -3.95
N LEU A 233 -1.31 20.07 -3.05
CA LEU A 233 -2.69 19.67 -3.26
C LEU A 233 -3.38 20.59 -4.26
N GLN A 234 -3.79 20.04 -5.39
CA GLN A 234 -4.53 20.78 -6.41
C GLN A 234 -5.96 20.25 -6.51
N PRO A 235 -6.97 21.11 -6.71
CA PRO A 235 -8.39 20.71 -6.86
C PRO A 235 -8.59 19.63 -7.93
N GLY A 236 -7.79 19.65 -9.00
CA GLY A 236 -7.80 18.66 -10.08
C GLY A 236 -7.37 17.24 -9.69
N MET A 237 -6.76 17.05 -8.51
CA MET A 237 -6.39 15.71 -8.01
C MET A 237 -7.61 14.91 -7.54
N ARG A 238 -8.70 15.57 -7.21
CA ARG A 238 -9.97 14.95 -6.79
C ARG A 238 -10.90 14.77 -7.99
N HIS A 239 -10.88 13.58 -8.57
CA HIS A 239 -11.64 13.30 -9.81
C HIS A 239 -13.05 12.75 -9.61
N SER A 240 -13.43 12.37 -8.41
CA SER A 240 -14.74 11.79 -8.09
C SER A 240 -15.05 11.93 -6.62
N ARG A 241 -16.30 12.17 -6.31
CA ARG A 241 -16.85 12.15 -4.97
C ARG A 241 -18.09 11.27 -4.97
N PHE A 242 -18.10 10.29 -4.10
CA PHE A 242 -19.26 9.44 -3.83
C PHE A 242 -19.59 9.52 -2.34
N SER A 243 -20.86 9.63 -2.05
CA SER A 243 -21.38 9.61 -0.68
C SER A 243 -21.47 8.18 -0.14
N GLU A 244 -21.77 8.02 1.13
CA GLU A 244 -22.10 6.71 1.71
C GLU A 244 -23.39 6.13 1.13
N ALA A 245 -24.39 7.00 0.83
CA ALA A 245 -25.62 6.57 0.18
C ALA A 245 -25.40 5.99 -1.23
N ASP A 246 -24.34 6.41 -1.93
CA ASP A 246 -23.98 5.83 -3.23
C ASP A 246 -23.46 4.41 -3.07
N LEU A 247 -22.81 4.09 -1.95
CA LEU A 247 -22.34 2.72 -1.65
C LEU A 247 -23.50 1.73 -1.53
N ASP A 248 -24.62 2.15 -0.93
CA ASP A 248 -25.79 1.28 -0.76
C ASP A 248 -26.57 1.07 -2.05
N LYS A 249 -26.55 2.06 -2.91
CA LYS A 249 -27.31 2.05 -4.18
C LYS A 249 -26.56 1.40 -5.34
N HIS A 250 -25.24 1.22 -5.23
CA HIS A 250 -24.46 0.75 -6.36
C HIS A 250 -24.55 -0.78 -6.53
N PRO A 251 -25.19 -1.29 -7.61
CA PRO A 251 -25.58 -2.70 -7.73
C PRO A 251 -24.39 -3.66 -7.91
N ARG A 252 -23.23 -3.13 -8.32
CA ARG A 252 -22.02 -3.95 -8.60
C ARG A 252 -20.97 -3.85 -7.51
N LEU A 253 -21.21 -3.06 -6.45
CA LEU A 253 -20.29 -2.94 -5.34
C LEU A 253 -20.30 -4.22 -4.49
N ASN A 254 -19.14 -4.77 -4.22
CA ASN A 254 -19.01 -5.93 -3.34
C ASN A 254 -19.39 -5.55 -1.89
N PRO A 255 -20.34 -6.25 -1.26
CA PRO A 255 -20.75 -5.96 0.12
C PRO A 255 -19.60 -5.99 1.12
N LEU A 256 -18.62 -6.93 0.97
CA LEU A 256 -17.45 -6.97 1.85
C LEU A 256 -16.58 -5.69 1.72
N ALA A 257 -16.41 -5.18 0.51
CA ALA A 257 -15.63 -3.96 0.27
C ALA A 257 -16.35 -2.74 0.86
N ARG A 258 -17.69 -2.68 0.74
CA ARG A 258 -18.52 -1.65 1.38
C ARG A 258 -18.37 -1.69 2.91
N ASP A 259 -18.56 -2.87 3.51
CA ASP A 259 -18.57 -3.04 4.96
C ASP A 259 -17.18 -2.73 5.55
N ALA A 260 -16.10 -3.23 4.93
CA ALA A 260 -14.72 -2.93 5.33
C ALA A 260 -14.38 -1.44 5.18
N TYR A 261 -14.81 -0.79 4.08
CA TYR A 261 -14.59 0.64 3.91
C TYR A 261 -15.31 1.47 4.98
N ARG A 262 -16.54 1.11 5.39
CA ARG A 262 -17.27 1.79 6.47
C ARG A 262 -16.49 1.76 7.79
N TRP A 263 -15.89 0.64 8.14
CA TRP A 263 -15.04 0.56 9.31
C TRP A 263 -13.83 1.48 9.20
N LEU A 264 -13.14 1.47 8.06
CA LEU A 264 -12.01 2.37 7.83
C LEU A 264 -12.43 3.84 7.88
N ARG A 265 -13.61 4.18 7.37
CA ARG A 265 -14.12 5.54 7.42
C ARG A 265 -14.46 5.99 8.85
N ARG A 266 -15.06 5.12 9.66
CA ARG A 266 -15.33 5.41 11.07
C ARG A 266 -14.03 5.67 11.84
N LEU A 267 -12.96 4.91 11.58
CA LEU A 267 -11.62 5.18 12.09
C LEU A 267 -11.05 6.51 11.58
N ALA A 268 -11.24 6.82 10.29
CA ALA A 268 -10.73 8.04 9.67
C ALA A 268 -11.42 9.32 10.17
N THR A 269 -12.62 9.20 10.72
CA THR A 269 -13.42 10.30 11.29
C THR A 269 -13.45 10.30 12.83
N ASP A 270 -12.64 9.46 13.46
CA ASP A 270 -12.56 9.30 14.93
C ASP A 270 -13.91 8.98 15.59
N GLN A 271 -14.84 8.38 14.84
CA GLN A 271 -16.12 7.87 15.39
C GLN A 271 -15.92 6.61 16.23
N ILE A 272 -14.81 5.93 16.05
CA ILE A 272 -14.37 4.78 16.83
C ILE A 272 -12.87 4.88 17.09
N SER A 273 -12.43 4.29 18.19
CA SER A 273 -11.01 4.11 18.51
C SER A 273 -10.46 2.82 17.90
N THR A 274 -9.14 2.76 17.75
CA THR A 274 -8.41 1.52 17.44
C THR A 274 -8.51 0.48 18.56
N ASP A 275 -8.94 0.87 19.76
CA ASP A 275 -9.16 -0.01 20.91
C ASP A 275 -10.59 -0.58 20.98
N ASP A 276 -11.45 -0.23 20.02
CA ASP A 276 -12.84 -0.70 19.97
C ASP A 276 -12.89 -2.20 19.61
N GLU A 277 -13.33 -3.03 20.55
CA GLU A 277 -13.43 -4.48 20.35
C GLU A 277 -14.38 -4.86 19.21
N ALA A 278 -15.48 -4.10 19.01
CA ALA A 278 -16.44 -4.37 17.95
C ALA A 278 -15.79 -4.26 16.58
N LEU A 279 -14.87 -3.31 16.38
CA LEU A 279 -14.08 -3.21 15.17
C LEU A 279 -13.37 -4.52 14.86
N TRP A 280 -12.64 -5.07 15.83
CA TRP A 280 -11.80 -6.25 15.61
C TRP A 280 -12.62 -7.53 15.46
N GLN A 281 -13.74 -7.63 16.16
CA GLN A 281 -14.68 -8.74 16.00
C GLN A 281 -15.34 -8.75 14.62
N ASP A 282 -15.84 -7.61 14.17
CA ASP A 282 -16.44 -7.51 12.83
C ASP A 282 -15.41 -7.67 11.72
N TRP A 283 -14.18 -7.18 11.93
CA TRP A 283 -13.11 -7.39 10.96
C TRP A 283 -12.72 -8.86 10.84
N LEU A 284 -12.72 -9.63 11.94
CA LEU A 284 -12.52 -11.08 11.91
C LEU A 284 -13.59 -11.77 11.04
N GLN A 285 -14.85 -11.30 11.12
CA GLN A 285 -15.91 -11.83 10.27
C GLN A 285 -15.68 -11.48 8.79
N LEU A 286 -15.20 -10.27 8.48
CA LEU A 286 -14.83 -9.89 7.12
C LEU A 286 -13.70 -10.78 6.57
N GLU A 287 -12.67 -11.04 7.37
CA GLU A 287 -11.57 -11.96 7.02
C GLU A 287 -12.11 -13.37 6.73
N SER A 288 -12.97 -13.90 7.60
CA SER A 288 -13.55 -15.23 7.44
C SER A 288 -14.39 -15.33 6.15
N ARG A 289 -15.30 -14.37 5.93
CA ARG A 289 -16.14 -14.32 4.71
C ARG A 289 -15.31 -14.14 3.43
N LEU A 290 -14.17 -13.47 3.50
CA LEU A 290 -13.25 -13.38 2.38
C LEU A 290 -12.50 -14.70 2.16
N ALA A 291 -12.07 -15.36 3.24
CA ALA A 291 -11.38 -16.65 3.18
C ALA A 291 -12.25 -17.76 2.54
N GLU A 292 -13.56 -17.77 2.81
CA GLU A 292 -14.52 -18.67 2.15
C GLU A 292 -14.50 -18.55 0.62
N LYS A 293 -14.11 -17.39 0.10
CA LYS A 293 -14.02 -17.15 -1.34
C LYS A 293 -12.67 -17.56 -1.96
N ALA A 294 -11.72 -18.07 -1.17
CA ALA A 294 -10.38 -18.40 -1.63
C ALA A 294 -10.34 -19.29 -2.88
N PRO A 295 -11.17 -20.37 -3.03
CA PRO A 295 -11.17 -21.17 -4.24
C PRO A 295 -11.60 -20.40 -5.48
N ALA A 296 -12.63 -19.55 -5.37
CA ALA A 296 -13.12 -18.72 -6.47
C ALA A 296 -12.10 -17.65 -6.86
N LEU A 297 -11.46 -17.00 -5.88
CA LEU A 297 -10.41 -16.00 -6.13
C LEU A 297 -9.19 -16.60 -6.84
N ARG A 298 -8.79 -17.81 -6.46
CA ARG A 298 -7.73 -18.57 -7.16
C ARG A 298 -8.11 -18.89 -8.60
N HIS A 299 -9.36 -19.26 -8.82
CA HIS A 299 -9.87 -19.54 -10.16
C HIS A 299 -9.90 -18.28 -11.04
N VAL A 300 -10.26 -17.12 -10.48
CA VAL A 300 -10.17 -15.84 -11.19
C VAL A 300 -8.73 -15.57 -11.67
N ASP A 301 -7.73 -15.74 -10.82
CA ASP A 301 -6.32 -15.56 -11.18
C ASP A 301 -5.88 -16.57 -12.27
N TYR A 302 -6.36 -17.80 -12.21
CA TYR A 302 -6.13 -18.82 -13.23
C TYR A 302 -6.71 -18.39 -14.58
N LEU A 303 -7.97 -17.98 -14.63
CA LEU A 303 -8.63 -17.53 -15.86
C LEU A 303 -7.94 -16.29 -16.46
N GLU A 304 -7.54 -15.33 -15.63
CA GLU A 304 -6.79 -14.17 -16.11
C GLU A 304 -5.42 -14.54 -16.70
N ALA A 305 -4.76 -15.56 -16.13
CA ALA A 305 -3.50 -16.07 -16.68
C ALA A 305 -3.72 -16.75 -18.04
N GLU A 306 -4.79 -17.54 -18.19
CA GLU A 306 -5.16 -18.18 -19.46
C GLU A 306 -5.47 -17.16 -20.54
N VAL A 307 -6.30 -16.15 -20.23
CA VAL A 307 -6.63 -15.08 -21.18
C VAL A 307 -5.37 -14.35 -21.66
N ARG A 308 -4.39 -14.11 -20.80
CA ARG A 308 -3.13 -13.49 -21.21
C ARG A 308 -2.29 -14.39 -22.10
N ARG A 309 -2.16 -15.68 -21.77
CA ARG A 309 -1.46 -16.66 -22.60
C ARG A 309 -2.04 -16.70 -24.01
N ASN A 310 -3.35 -16.74 -24.10
CA ASN A 310 -4.06 -16.82 -25.38
C ASN A 310 -3.92 -15.54 -26.21
N ARG A 311 -3.95 -14.36 -25.57
CA ARG A 311 -3.68 -13.06 -26.25
C ARG A 311 -2.25 -12.96 -26.73
N GLY A 312 -1.27 -13.36 -25.94
CA GLY A 312 0.15 -13.42 -26.33
C GLY A 312 0.39 -14.37 -27.49
N GLY A 313 -0.20 -15.57 -27.45
CA GLY A 313 -0.10 -16.54 -28.54
C GLY A 313 -0.81 -16.12 -29.83
N ALA A 314 -1.91 -15.39 -29.76
CA ALA A 314 -2.60 -14.83 -30.93
C ALA A 314 -1.76 -13.71 -31.57
N PHE A 315 -1.17 -12.84 -30.77
CA PHE A 315 -0.30 -11.77 -31.22
C PHE A 315 1.00 -12.31 -31.84
N SER A 316 1.63 -13.33 -31.23
CA SER A 316 2.80 -13.99 -31.78
C SER A 316 2.49 -14.67 -33.10
N ARG A 317 1.35 -15.38 -33.23
CA ARG A 317 0.91 -15.99 -34.50
C ARG A 317 0.62 -14.95 -35.57
N LEU A 318 0.08 -13.79 -35.20
CA LEU A 318 -0.13 -12.68 -36.14
C LEU A 318 1.21 -12.10 -36.65
N LEU A 319 2.17 -11.88 -35.79
CA LEU A 319 3.50 -11.43 -36.15
C LEU A 319 4.22 -12.45 -37.04
N THR A 320 4.20 -13.74 -36.68
CA THR A 320 4.79 -14.79 -37.50
C THR A 320 4.18 -14.83 -38.91
N ARG A 321 2.85 -14.68 -39.05
CA ARG A 321 2.18 -14.58 -40.35
C ARG A 321 2.54 -13.33 -41.15
N LEU A 322 2.80 -12.22 -40.48
CA LEU A 322 3.19 -10.96 -41.15
C LEU A 322 4.66 -11.00 -41.62
N PHE A 323 5.54 -11.66 -40.87
CA PHE A 323 6.98 -11.73 -41.22
C PHE A 323 7.36 -12.98 -42.01
N SER A 324 6.52 -14.01 -42.10
CA SER A 324 6.76 -15.20 -42.94
C SER A 324 6.28 -15.02 -44.39
N ARG A 325 5.79 -13.86 -44.79
CA ARG A 325 5.38 -13.49 -46.16
C ARG A 325 6.36 -12.54 -46.84
N ARG A 326 7.64 -12.61 -46.49
CA ARG A 326 8.71 -11.97 -47.28
C ARG A 326 9.66 -13.01 -47.82
#